data_cbfb71960e8f7bf3fe1e8ab22f15be06
#
_entry.id   cbfb71960e8f7bf3fe1e8ab22f15be06
#
_cell.length_a   1.000
_cell.length_b   1.000
_cell.length_c   1.000
_cell.angle_alpha   90.00
_cell.angle_beta   90.00
_cell.angle_gamma   90.00
#
_symmetry.space_group_name_H-M   'P 1'
#
loop_
_entity.id
_entity.type
_entity.pdbx_description
1 polymer ?
#
loop_
_entity_poly.entity_id
_entity_poly.type
_entity_poly.pdbx_seq_one_letter_code
_entity_poly.pdbx_strand_id
1 'polypeptide(L)'
;MIELSVCPSTLQEGYATYSPSARKHLFDGKEVSPILDFDSPNNDSADNEAYLKNVGRISLSGVQPKASLVINDDNKLVKPGENERGTYILKPAPSSYALLDRKYCPANEHLTMQLASQVYQIETAANSICFFRDGEAAYLCRRFDVGPNGQKFSQEDFASLAGLTNANGGSDFKYSNLSYEECADIIRKYVKAAPVEILKFFRIIVFNYLTLNDDAHLKNFSLINRGDGEYHLAPAYDLINTSLHLSTPRIFALDKGLFKEGMKLTDTRTVERKDFEEFGRRIGLSERLVKRELNFFAAEHPLAKELIDRSFLSDSLKRSYWLSYKYRRATLAFV
;
A
#
# COMPACT_ATOMS: atom_id res chain seq x y z
N MET A 1 15.14 -21.27 14.12
CA MET A 1 15.16 -21.18 12.64
C MET A 1 13.72 -20.97 12.21
N ILE A 2 13.45 -20.02 11.33
CA ILE A 2 12.08 -19.76 10.83
C ILE A 2 11.74 -20.86 9.83
N GLU A 3 10.70 -21.63 10.11
CA GLU A 3 10.15 -22.62 9.17
C GLU A 3 8.98 -21.99 8.43
N LEU A 4 9.07 -21.95 7.10
CA LEU A 4 8.02 -21.44 6.23
C LEU A 4 7.25 -22.64 5.62
N SER A 5 5.94 -22.52 5.58
CA SER A 5 5.04 -23.48 4.91
C SER A 5 4.32 -22.85 3.71
N VAL A 6 4.49 -21.55 3.54
CA VAL A 6 3.91 -20.76 2.44
C VAL A 6 4.97 -19.89 1.79
N CYS A 7 4.79 -19.62 0.50
CA CYS A 7 5.65 -18.69 -0.25
C CYS A 7 5.59 -17.28 0.38
N PRO A 8 6.72 -16.67 0.78
CA PRO A 8 6.74 -15.36 1.43
C PRO A 8 6.22 -14.20 0.57
N SER A 9 6.14 -14.38 -0.74
CA SER A 9 5.57 -13.36 -1.65
C SER A 9 4.10 -13.63 -1.94
N THR A 10 3.72 -14.85 -2.39
CA THR A 10 2.37 -15.12 -2.90
C THR A 10 1.42 -15.74 -1.88
N LEU A 11 1.90 -16.13 -0.70
CA LEU A 11 1.17 -16.90 0.32
C LEU A 11 0.67 -18.27 -0.18
N GLN A 12 1.23 -18.78 -1.28
CA GLN A 12 0.91 -20.10 -1.80
C GLN A 12 1.51 -21.19 -0.88
N GLU A 13 0.72 -22.19 -0.53
CA GLU A 13 1.14 -23.32 0.30
C GLU A 13 2.15 -24.24 -0.39
N GLY A 14 2.92 -24.98 0.41
CA GLY A 14 3.87 -25.98 -0.08
C GLY A 14 5.25 -25.42 -0.43
N TYR A 15 5.55 -24.17 -0.03
CA TYR A 15 6.83 -23.54 -0.28
C TYR A 15 7.52 -23.13 1.04
N ALA A 16 8.72 -23.66 1.26
CA ALA A 16 9.61 -23.23 2.35
C ALA A 16 10.46 -22.01 1.98
N THR A 17 10.29 -21.49 0.76
CA THR A 17 10.98 -20.30 0.21
C THR A 17 10.09 -19.69 -0.88
N TYR A 18 10.63 -18.79 -1.69
CA TYR A 18 9.90 -18.18 -2.79
C TYR A 18 9.51 -19.20 -3.88
N SER A 19 8.24 -19.19 -4.30
CA SER A 19 7.76 -19.97 -5.45
C SER A 19 8.45 -19.54 -6.75
N PRO A 20 8.47 -20.38 -7.80
CA PRO A 20 9.06 -19.99 -9.10
C PRO A 20 8.45 -18.71 -9.70
N SER A 21 7.13 -18.53 -9.57
CA SER A 21 6.45 -17.30 -10.02
C SER A 21 6.89 -16.07 -9.20
N ALA A 22 6.99 -16.20 -7.87
CA ALA A 22 7.49 -15.13 -7.00
C ALA A 22 8.93 -14.75 -7.36
N ARG A 23 9.84 -15.73 -7.55
CA ARG A 23 11.22 -15.47 -7.98
C ARG A 23 11.27 -14.72 -9.31
N LYS A 24 10.46 -15.11 -10.29
CA LYS A 24 10.39 -14.45 -11.58
C LYS A 24 9.96 -12.98 -11.46
N HIS A 25 8.92 -12.69 -10.67
CA HIS A 25 8.37 -11.33 -10.58
C HIS A 25 9.18 -10.42 -9.66
N LEU A 26 9.70 -10.94 -8.55
CA LEU A 26 10.38 -10.14 -7.55
C LEU A 26 11.89 -10.06 -7.79
N PHE A 27 12.52 -11.16 -8.26
CA PHE A 27 13.97 -11.32 -8.30
C PHE A 27 14.53 -11.68 -9.69
N ASP A 28 13.77 -11.49 -10.76
CA ASP A 28 14.16 -11.84 -12.14
C ASP A 28 14.63 -13.30 -12.28
N GLY A 29 14.03 -14.20 -11.51
CA GLY A 29 14.32 -15.64 -11.50
C GLY A 29 15.46 -16.07 -10.57
N LYS A 30 16.16 -15.13 -9.93
CA LYS A 30 17.26 -15.44 -8.98
C LYS A 30 16.74 -16.15 -7.74
N GLU A 31 17.57 -17.03 -7.19
CA GLU A 31 17.31 -17.72 -5.91
C GLU A 31 17.78 -16.86 -4.73
N VAL A 32 16.86 -16.09 -4.19
CA VAL A 32 17.11 -15.23 -3.04
C VAL A 32 16.55 -15.88 -1.77
N SER A 33 17.27 -15.78 -0.66
CA SER A 33 16.77 -16.25 0.64
C SER A 33 15.70 -15.30 1.19
N PRO A 34 14.59 -15.80 1.77
CA PRO A 34 13.66 -14.98 2.54
C PRO A 34 14.21 -14.54 3.91
N ILE A 35 15.39 -15.07 4.30
CA ILE A 35 16.08 -14.70 5.55
C ILE A 35 17.30 -13.85 5.18
N LEU A 36 17.37 -12.66 5.76
CA LEU A 36 18.46 -11.70 5.57
C LEU A 36 19.67 -12.11 6.43
N ASP A 37 20.88 -11.78 5.95
CA ASP A 37 22.14 -12.10 6.65
C ASP A 37 22.49 -11.11 7.78
N PHE A 38 21.60 -10.18 8.10
CA PHE A 38 21.79 -9.15 9.12
C PHE A 38 20.58 -9.05 10.05
N ASP A 39 20.80 -8.51 11.23
CA ASP A 39 19.79 -8.37 12.27
C ASP A 39 18.91 -7.13 12.03
N SER A 40 17.73 -7.12 12.67
CA SER A 40 16.80 -5.99 12.62
C SER A 40 17.45 -4.72 13.23
N PRO A 41 17.08 -3.51 12.76
CA PRO A 41 17.58 -2.28 13.36
C PRO A 41 17.10 -2.16 14.81
N ASN A 42 18.01 -1.75 15.73
CA ASN A 42 17.64 -1.47 17.11
C ASN A 42 16.59 -0.35 17.16
N ASN A 43 15.44 -0.66 17.74
CA ASN A 43 14.28 0.23 17.80
C ASN A 43 14.28 1.20 19.00
N ASP A 44 15.35 1.23 19.82
CA ASP A 44 15.41 1.97 21.10
C ASP A 44 16.03 3.38 20.99
N SER A 45 15.97 4.04 19.84
CA SER A 45 16.51 5.39 19.73
C SER A 45 15.53 6.45 20.27
N ALA A 46 15.98 7.27 21.22
CA ALA A 46 15.26 8.41 21.80
C ALA A 46 14.82 9.48 20.77
N ASP A 47 15.40 9.46 19.57
CA ASP A 47 15.06 10.36 18.46
C ASP A 47 13.64 10.17 17.92
N ASN A 48 13.05 8.97 18.10
CA ASN A 48 11.68 8.70 17.66
C ASN A 48 10.62 9.38 18.53
N GLU A 49 10.84 9.55 19.83
CA GLU A 49 9.87 10.24 20.71
C GLU A 49 9.81 11.75 20.44
N ALA A 50 10.94 12.37 20.13
CA ALA A 50 10.99 13.79 19.80
C ALA A 50 10.27 14.09 18.46
N TYR A 51 10.39 13.18 17.50
CA TYR A 51 9.68 13.28 16.21
C TYR A 51 8.16 13.17 16.40
N LEU A 52 7.69 12.22 17.20
CA LEU A 52 6.26 12.00 17.46
C LEU A 52 5.56 13.15 18.16
N LYS A 53 6.26 13.91 19.02
CA LYS A 53 5.72 15.09 19.72
C LYS A 53 5.42 16.25 18.78
N ASN A 54 6.05 16.29 17.59
CA ASN A 54 5.94 17.38 16.62
C ASN A 54 5.06 17.02 15.40
N VAL A 55 4.52 15.81 15.32
CA VAL A 55 3.65 15.40 14.19
C VAL A 55 2.20 15.47 14.63
N GLY A 56 1.44 16.40 14.05
CA GLY A 56 0.01 16.59 14.35
C GLY A 56 -0.87 15.39 14.01
N ARG A 57 -0.37 14.46 13.19
CA ARG A 57 -1.03 13.21 12.81
C ARG A 57 -0.01 12.08 12.71
N ILE A 58 -0.27 10.96 13.40
CA ILE A 58 0.54 9.75 13.27
C ILE A 58 0.19 9.07 11.95
N SER A 59 1.17 9.03 11.03
CA SER A 59 1.11 8.27 9.79
C SER A 59 2.01 7.05 9.92
N LEU A 60 1.51 5.88 9.58
CA LEU A 60 2.32 4.66 9.51
C LEU A 60 3.53 4.85 8.59
N SER A 61 3.32 5.46 7.42
CA SER A 61 4.37 5.78 6.45
C SER A 61 5.42 6.77 6.99
N GLY A 62 5.05 7.69 7.87
CA GLY A 62 5.94 8.72 8.43
C GLY A 62 6.89 8.22 9.53
N VAL A 63 6.55 7.12 10.21
CA VAL A 63 7.30 6.58 11.36
C VAL A 63 8.01 5.25 11.05
N GLN A 64 7.81 4.69 9.86
CA GLN A 64 8.41 3.42 9.46
C GLN A 64 9.79 3.64 8.83
N PRO A 65 10.87 3.07 9.40
CA PRO A 65 12.19 3.13 8.79
C PRO A 65 12.19 2.41 7.43
N LYS A 66 13.01 2.91 6.50
CA LYS A 66 13.16 2.34 5.15
C LYS A 66 14.63 2.21 4.81
N ALA A 67 15.03 1.06 4.26
CA ALA A 67 16.37 0.82 3.75
C ALA A 67 16.31 0.45 2.28
N SER A 68 17.28 0.95 1.50
CA SER A 68 17.50 0.51 0.12
C SER A 68 18.36 -0.74 0.10
N LEU A 69 18.00 -1.72 -0.75
CA LEU A 69 18.76 -2.95 -0.97
C LEU A 69 18.97 -3.21 -2.47
N VAL A 70 19.97 -4.03 -2.76
CA VAL A 70 20.26 -4.65 -4.08
C VAL A 70 20.49 -6.13 -3.90
N ILE A 71 20.46 -6.89 -4.99
CA ILE A 71 20.87 -8.30 -5.01
C ILE A 71 22.31 -8.37 -5.53
N ASN A 72 23.24 -8.86 -4.71
CA ASN A 72 24.63 -9.08 -5.10
C ASN A 72 24.82 -10.34 -5.97
N ASP A 73 26.06 -10.63 -6.36
CA ASP A 73 26.41 -11.80 -7.19
C ASP A 73 26.14 -13.14 -6.51
N ASP A 74 26.10 -13.19 -5.18
CA ASP A 74 25.73 -14.38 -4.38
C ASP A 74 24.22 -14.54 -4.21
N ASN A 75 23.39 -13.77 -4.92
CA ASN A 75 21.94 -13.71 -4.79
C ASN A 75 21.44 -13.31 -3.39
N LYS A 76 22.19 -12.49 -2.66
CA LYS A 76 21.83 -11.98 -1.35
C LYS A 76 21.35 -10.54 -1.43
N LEU A 77 20.34 -10.20 -0.63
CA LEU A 77 19.91 -8.83 -0.43
C LEU A 77 20.90 -8.11 0.50
N VAL A 78 21.56 -7.09 -0.04
CA VAL A 78 22.60 -6.30 0.64
C VAL A 78 22.35 -4.80 0.48
N LYS A 79 23.00 -3.98 1.32
CA LYS A 79 23.00 -2.52 1.12
C LYS A 79 23.71 -2.17 -0.19
N PRO A 80 23.19 -1.21 -0.97
CA PRO A 80 23.87 -0.78 -2.19
C PRO A 80 25.22 -0.11 -1.88
N GLY A 81 26.17 -0.19 -2.81
CA GLY A 81 27.44 0.55 -2.76
C GLY A 81 27.22 2.07 -2.90
N GLU A 82 28.28 2.87 -2.68
CA GLU A 82 28.19 4.35 -2.66
C GLU A 82 27.55 4.98 -3.90
N ASN A 83 27.78 4.39 -5.08
CA ASN A 83 27.24 4.88 -6.36
C ASN A 83 26.17 3.98 -6.95
N GLU A 84 25.72 2.98 -6.20
CA GLU A 84 24.74 2.01 -6.65
C GLU A 84 23.34 2.41 -6.20
N ARG A 85 22.37 2.31 -7.12
CA ARG A 85 20.96 2.59 -6.79
C ARG A 85 20.31 1.33 -6.24
N GLY A 86 19.68 1.47 -5.06
CA GLY A 86 18.85 0.39 -4.53
C GLY A 86 17.68 0.06 -5.45
N THR A 87 17.48 -1.23 -5.70
CA THR A 87 16.38 -1.78 -6.52
C THR A 87 15.24 -2.32 -5.67
N TYR A 88 15.45 -2.44 -4.37
CA TYR A 88 14.45 -2.85 -3.38
C TYR A 88 14.35 -1.83 -2.26
N ILE A 89 13.18 -1.78 -1.64
CA ILE A 89 12.90 -1.06 -0.41
C ILE A 89 12.55 -2.09 0.65
N LEU A 90 13.29 -2.08 1.76
CA LEU A 90 13.03 -2.87 2.95
C LEU A 90 12.38 -1.99 4.00
N LYS A 91 11.25 -2.42 4.55
CA LYS A 91 10.54 -1.74 5.64
C LYS A 91 10.46 -2.67 6.85
N PRO A 92 11.29 -2.47 7.87
CA PRO A 92 11.15 -3.16 9.17
C PRO A 92 9.85 -2.76 9.86
N ALA A 93 9.55 -3.41 10.97
CA ALA A 93 8.49 -2.96 11.87
C ALA A 93 8.76 -1.51 12.32
N PRO A 94 7.72 -0.66 12.43
CA PRO A 94 7.86 0.70 12.95
C PRO A 94 8.36 0.70 14.40
N SER A 95 9.17 1.70 14.75
CA SER A 95 9.68 1.87 16.12
C SER A 95 8.67 2.52 17.06
N SER A 96 7.65 3.22 16.53
CA SER A 96 6.68 3.97 17.33
C SER A 96 5.85 3.09 18.25
N TYR A 97 5.94 3.33 19.56
CA TYR A 97 5.08 2.68 20.58
C TYR A 97 3.62 3.17 20.57
N ALA A 98 3.30 4.22 19.82
CA ALA A 98 1.93 4.66 19.64
C ALA A 98 1.12 3.74 18.70
N LEU A 99 1.78 2.82 18.00
CA LEU A 99 1.15 1.84 17.13
C LEU A 99 0.87 0.54 17.88
N LEU A 100 -0.35 0.07 17.80
CA LEU A 100 -0.76 -1.25 18.30
C LEU A 100 -0.13 -2.35 17.45
N ASP A 101 0.27 -3.45 18.07
CA ASP A 101 0.78 -4.63 17.34
C ASP A 101 1.81 -4.33 16.24
N ARG A 102 2.63 -3.30 16.43
CA ARG A 102 3.56 -2.73 15.43
C ARG A 102 4.46 -3.75 14.73
N LYS A 103 4.85 -4.83 15.40
CA LYS A 103 5.66 -5.91 14.83
C LYS A 103 4.99 -6.61 13.64
N TYR A 104 3.67 -6.52 13.53
CA TYR A 104 2.90 -7.09 12.43
C TYR A 104 2.61 -6.10 11.29
N CYS A 105 3.08 -4.84 11.35
CA CYS A 105 2.93 -3.90 10.24
C CYS A 105 3.48 -4.46 8.91
N PRO A 106 4.69 -5.08 8.87
CA PRO A 106 5.18 -5.69 7.63
C PRO A 106 4.28 -6.80 7.08
N ALA A 107 3.75 -7.66 7.95
CA ALA A 107 2.86 -8.75 7.56
C ALA A 107 1.49 -8.23 7.09
N ASN A 108 0.99 -7.14 7.69
CA ASN A 108 -0.25 -6.48 7.30
C ASN A 108 -0.12 -5.80 5.93
N GLU A 109 0.96 -5.02 5.71
CA GLU A 109 1.23 -4.41 4.41
C GLU A 109 1.34 -5.49 3.32
N HIS A 110 2.11 -6.55 3.57
CA HIS A 110 2.25 -7.66 2.65
C HIS A 110 0.90 -8.32 2.33
N LEU A 111 0.09 -8.70 3.34
CA LEU A 111 -1.23 -9.29 3.12
C LEU A 111 -2.13 -8.37 2.30
N THR A 112 -2.18 -7.09 2.64
CA THR A 112 -3.05 -6.12 1.96
C THR A 112 -2.64 -5.96 0.49
N MET A 113 -1.34 -5.91 0.20
CA MET A 113 -0.81 -5.91 -1.18
C MET A 113 -1.15 -7.20 -1.94
N GLN A 114 -1.10 -8.37 -1.29
CA GLN A 114 -1.49 -9.64 -1.92
C GLN A 114 -3.00 -9.72 -2.18
N LEU A 115 -3.85 -9.21 -1.28
CA LEU A 115 -5.28 -9.09 -1.53
C LEU A 115 -5.56 -8.18 -2.74
N ALA A 116 -4.88 -7.03 -2.83
CA ALA A 116 -5.02 -6.11 -3.95
C ALA A 116 -4.71 -6.79 -5.29
N SER A 117 -3.57 -7.48 -5.38
CA SER A 117 -3.11 -8.08 -6.64
C SER A 117 -3.85 -9.38 -6.98
N GLN A 118 -3.97 -10.32 -6.05
CA GLN A 118 -4.47 -11.67 -6.34
C GLN A 118 -6.00 -11.75 -6.35
N VAL A 119 -6.68 -11.00 -5.47
CA VAL A 119 -8.15 -11.02 -5.38
C VAL A 119 -8.76 -9.94 -6.25
N TYR A 120 -8.28 -8.72 -6.10
CA TYR A 120 -8.88 -7.56 -6.76
C TYR A 120 -8.19 -7.17 -8.07
N GLN A 121 -7.17 -7.89 -8.53
CA GLN A 121 -6.50 -7.66 -9.80
C GLN A 121 -6.07 -6.18 -9.99
N ILE A 122 -5.64 -5.56 -8.90
CA ILE A 122 -5.04 -4.22 -8.90
C ILE A 122 -3.55 -4.40 -9.19
N GLU A 123 -3.03 -3.67 -10.15
CA GLU A 123 -1.59 -3.64 -10.42
C GLU A 123 -0.86 -3.08 -9.20
N THR A 124 0.01 -3.88 -8.58
CA THR A 124 0.78 -3.50 -7.40
C THR A 124 2.28 -3.59 -7.65
N ALA A 125 3.06 -2.85 -6.87
CA ALA A 125 4.50 -3.09 -6.79
C ALA A 125 4.77 -4.53 -6.34
N ALA A 126 5.72 -5.21 -7.00
CA ALA A 126 6.12 -6.57 -6.61
C ALA A 126 6.67 -6.57 -5.19
N ASN A 127 6.16 -7.45 -4.33
CA ASN A 127 6.42 -7.39 -2.89
C ASN A 127 6.48 -8.77 -2.23
N SER A 128 6.99 -8.78 -1.03
CA SER A 128 7.15 -9.97 -0.20
C SER A 128 7.27 -9.59 1.27
N ILE A 129 7.08 -10.57 2.14
CA ILE A 129 7.66 -10.55 3.48
C ILE A 129 9.03 -11.22 3.45
N CYS A 130 9.97 -10.76 4.25
CA CYS A 130 11.23 -11.40 4.54
C CYS A 130 11.53 -11.28 6.04
N PHE A 131 12.58 -11.94 6.51
CA PHE A 131 12.89 -11.99 7.92
C PHE A 131 14.35 -11.61 8.14
N PHE A 132 14.61 -10.84 9.15
CA PHE A 132 15.96 -10.61 9.63
C PHE A 132 16.54 -11.90 10.24
N ARG A 133 17.85 -11.97 10.41
CA ARG A 133 18.54 -13.11 11.02
C ARG A 133 18.03 -13.42 12.44
N ASP A 134 17.65 -12.39 13.20
CA ASP A 134 17.05 -12.49 14.54
C ASP A 134 15.59 -12.93 14.55
N GLY A 135 14.96 -13.09 13.36
CA GLY A 135 13.58 -13.57 13.20
C GLY A 135 12.52 -12.49 13.08
N GLU A 136 12.85 -11.22 13.24
CA GLU A 136 11.91 -10.12 13.05
C GLU A 136 11.51 -9.99 11.57
N ALA A 137 10.23 -9.71 11.32
CA ALA A 137 9.70 -9.58 9.97
C ALA A 137 9.97 -8.21 9.37
N ALA A 138 10.18 -8.17 8.04
CA ALA A 138 10.23 -6.95 7.26
C ALA A 138 9.43 -7.10 5.97
N TYR A 139 8.81 -6.02 5.51
CA TYR A 139 8.20 -5.94 4.18
C TYR A 139 9.27 -5.57 3.16
N LEU A 140 9.33 -6.30 2.06
CA LEU A 140 10.25 -6.09 0.95
C LEU A 140 9.45 -5.72 -0.29
N CYS A 141 9.81 -4.62 -0.95
CA CYS A 141 9.18 -4.16 -2.17
C CYS A 141 10.23 -3.93 -3.25
N ARG A 142 10.00 -4.46 -4.46
CA ARG A 142 10.80 -4.12 -5.63
C ARG A 142 10.42 -2.73 -6.12
N ARG A 143 11.41 -1.88 -6.38
CA ARG A 143 11.17 -0.54 -6.90
C ARG A 143 10.70 -0.62 -8.36
N PHE A 144 9.52 -0.08 -8.62
CA PHE A 144 8.94 0.00 -9.96
C PHE A 144 9.44 1.22 -10.76
N ASP A 145 10.08 2.17 -10.08
CA ASP A 145 10.70 3.37 -10.68
C ASP A 145 12.16 3.15 -11.11
N VAL A 146 12.63 1.91 -11.04
CA VAL A 146 13.96 1.49 -11.50
C VAL A 146 13.79 0.40 -12.56
N GLY A 147 14.27 0.67 -13.77
CA GLY A 147 14.23 -0.29 -14.88
C GLY A 147 15.32 -1.37 -14.81
N PRO A 148 15.27 -2.36 -15.72
CA PRO A 148 16.17 -3.52 -15.71
C PRO A 148 17.67 -3.16 -15.76
N ASN A 149 18.01 -2.04 -16.39
CA ASN A 149 19.40 -1.57 -16.55
C ASN A 149 19.78 -0.55 -15.45
N GLY A 150 19.03 -0.47 -14.35
CA GLY A 150 19.27 0.47 -13.26
C GLY A 150 18.89 1.93 -13.57
N GLN A 151 18.32 2.21 -14.76
CA GLN A 151 17.81 3.55 -15.08
C GLN A 151 16.63 3.90 -14.20
N LYS A 152 16.59 5.14 -13.73
CA LYS A 152 15.44 5.65 -12.98
C LYS A 152 14.38 6.19 -13.93
N PHE A 153 13.14 5.72 -13.79
CA PHE A 153 11.98 6.30 -14.45
C PHE A 153 11.55 7.59 -13.75
N SER A 154 10.96 8.50 -14.52
CA SER A 154 10.36 9.72 -13.97
C SER A 154 9.09 9.35 -13.22
N GLN A 155 9.05 9.68 -11.93
CA GLN A 155 7.91 9.46 -11.04
C GLN A 155 7.65 10.71 -10.23
N GLU A 156 6.37 11.13 -10.15
CA GLU A 156 5.92 12.26 -9.36
C GLU A 156 4.69 11.88 -8.54
N ASP A 157 4.72 12.13 -7.23
CA ASP A 157 3.55 11.91 -6.38
C ASP A 157 2.49 13.01 -6.55
N PHE A 158 1.24 12.72 -6.15
CA PHE A 158 0.12 13.65 -6.36
C PHE A 158 0.25 14.93 -5.53
N ALA A 159 0.94 14.92 -4.39
CA ALA A 159 1.22 16.15 -3.66
C ALA A 159 2.17 17.05 -4.47
N SER A 160 3.23 16.48 -5.04
CA SER A 160 4.18 17.21 -5.92
C SER A 160 3.49 17.75 -7.17
N LEU A 161 2.67 16.91 -7.84
CA LEU A 161 1.90 17.31 -9.04
C LEU A 161 0.88 18.43 -8.75
N ALA A 162 0.36 18.49 -7.53
CA ALA A 162 -0.51 19.57 -7.04
C ALA A 162 0.27 20.80 -6.56
N GLY A 163 1.60 20.76 -6.54
CA GLY A 163 2.45 21.82 -6.05
C GLY A 163 2.39 22.01 -4.52
N LEU A 164 1.97 20.97 -3.78
CA LEU A 164 1.82 21.04 -2.34
C LEU A 164 3.12 20.65 -1.61
N THR A 165 3.47 21.44 -0.62
CA THR A 165 4.65 21.27 0.25
C THR A 165 4.31 21.72 1.66
N ASN A 166 5.19 21.45 2.63
CA ASN A 166 5.03 21.97 3.99
C ASN A 166 4.93 23.50 4.03
N ALA A 167 5.58 24.21 3.09
CA ALA A 167 5.62 25.66 3.08
C ALA A 167 4.28 26.31 2.68
N ASN A 168 3.49 25.65 1.80
CA ASN A 168 2.24 26.21 1.28
C ASN A 168 0.99 25.42 1.65
N GLY A 169 1.14 24.20 2.17
CA GLY A 169 0.04 23.32 2.55
C GLY A 169 -0.01 22.97 4.05
N GLY A 170 0.95 23.46 4.85
CA GLY A 170 1.08 23.10 6.26
C GLY A 170 1.67 21.73 6.51
N SER A 171 1.85 21.33 7.77
CA SER A 171 2.45 20.04 8.18
C SER A 171 1.70 18.83 7.65
N ASP A 172 0.39 18.97 7.49
CA ASP A 172 -0.52 17.90 7.05
C ASP A 172 -0.93 18.00 5.57
N PHE A 173 -0.15 18.73 4.76
CA PHE A 173 -0.46 19.02 3.35
C PHE A 173 -0.85 17.79 2.52
N LYS A 174 -0.32 16.63 2.87
CA LYS A 174 -0.60 15.39 2.18
C LYS A 174 -1.98 14.80 2.45
N TYR A 175 -2.71 15.33 3.46
CA TYR A 175 -4.05 14.87 3.87
C TYR A 175 -5.16 15.91 3.66
N SER A 176 -4.86 17.19 3.87
CA SER A 176 -5.88 18.21 4.14
C SER A 176 -6.30 19.04 2.93
N ASN A 177 -5.53 19.05 1.85
CA ASN A 177 -5.73 20.04 0.79
C ASN A 177 -6.65 19.59 -0.35
N LEU A 178 -6.66 18.29 -0.68
CA LEU A 178 -7.41 17.74 -1.81
C LEU A 178 -8.36 16.63 -1.38
N SER A 179 -9.36 16.40 -2.24
CA SER A 179 -10.24 15.22 -2.23
C SER A 179 -9.75 14.18 -3.25
N TYR A 180 -10.30 12.95 -3.19
CA TYR A 180 -10.03 11.97 -4.24
C TYR A 180 -10.62 12.36 -5.60
N GLU A 181 -11.69 13.16 -5.64
CA GLU A 181 -12.21 13.75 -6.88
C GLU A 181 -11.19 14.69 -7.54
N GLU A 182 -10.51 15.54 -6.73
CA GLU A 182 -9.44 16.42 -7.22
C GLU A 182 -8.18 15.63 -7.63
N CYS A 183 -7.92 14.48 -7.02
CA CYS A 183 -6.86 13.57 -7.47
C CYS A 183 -7.14 13.01 -8.87
N ALA A 184 -8.39 12.73 -9.23
CA ALA A 184 -8.75 12.33 -10.59
C ALA A 184 -8.52 13.46 -11.61
N ASP A 185 -8.64 14.73 -11.21
CA ASP A 185 -8.31 15.87 -12.08
C ASP A 185 -6.80 15.95 -12.36
N ILE A 186 -5.94 15.56 -11.41
CA ILE A 186 -4.49 15.42 -11.64
C ILE A 186 -4.25 14.39 -12.75
N ILE A 187 -4.90 13.23 -12.69
CA ILE A 187 -4.76 12.20 -13.73
C ILE A 187 -5.19 12.78 -15.10
N ARG A 188 -6.36 13.45 -15.18
CA ARG A 188 -6.83 14.06 -16.44
C ARG A 188 -5.85 15.08 -17.02
N LYS A 189 -5.18 15.84 -16.15
CA LYS A 189 -4.26 16.89 -16.57
C LYS A 189 -2.98 16.34 -17.19
N TYR A 190 -2.46 15.23 -16.67
CA TYR A 190 -1.11 14.76 -17.03
C TYR A 190 -1.10 13.47 -17.86
N VAL A 191 -2.19 12.72 -17.91
CA VAL A 191 -2.25 11.40 -18.55
C VAL A 191 -3.11 11.43 -19.82
N LYS A 192 -2.54 11.01 -20.96
CA LYS A 192 -3.27 10.96 -22.25
C LYS A 192 -4.41 9.94 -22.22
N ALA A 193 -4.16 8.74 -21.69
CA ALA A 193 -5.15 7.67 -21.55
C ALA A 193 -5.95 7.79 -20.24
N ALA A 194 -6.28 9.02 -19.81
CA ALA A 194 -6.90 9.32 -18.54
C ALA A 194 -8.10 8.42 -18.16
N PRO A 195 -9.05 8.07 -19.04
CA PRO A 195 -10.19 7.22 -18.66
C PRO A 195 -9.78 5.85 -18.10
N VAL A 196 -8.73 5.24 -18.65
CA VAL A 196 -8.22 3.95 -18.19
C VAL A 196 -7.56 4.08 -16.81
N GLU A 197 -6.74 5.11 -16.65
CA GLU A 197 -6.01 5.35 -15.40
C GLU A 197 -6.95 5.85 -14.27
N ILE A 198 -8.02 6.59 -14.62
CA ILE A 198 -9.08 6.97 -13.67
C ILE A 198 -9.84 5.73 -13.18
N LEU A 199 -10.09 4.75 -14.04
CA LEU A 199 -10.70 3.48 -13.61
C LEU A 199 -9.79 2.72 -12.63
N LYS A 200 -8.49 2.64 -12.93
CA LYS A 200 -7.51 2.03 -12.00
C LYS A 200 -7.51 2.78 -10.66
N PHE A 201 -7.48 4.11 -10.69
CA PHE A 201 -7.55 4.95 -9.50
C PHE A 201 -8.83 4.71 -8.69
N PHE A 202 -10.00 4.69 -9.34
CA PHE A 202 -11.28 4.36 -8.70
C PHE A 202 -11.21 3.03 -7.94
N ARG A 203 -10.66 1.98 -8.57
CA ARG A 203 -10.49 0.65 -7.96
C ARG A 203 -9.60 0.71 -6.73
N ILE A 204 -8.50 1.48 -6.76
CA ILE A 204 -7.60 1.64 -5.61
C ILE A 204 -8.33 2.36 -4.47
N ILE A 205 -9.14 3.39 -4.73
CA ILE A 205 -9.91 4.09 -3.69
C ILE A 205 -10.96 3.18 -3.05
N VAL A 206 -11.71 2.40 -3.84
CA VAL A 206 -12.65 1.41 -3.31
C VAL A 206 -11.92 0.34 -2.48
N PHE A 207 -10.76 -0.11 -2.93
CA PHE A 207 -9.93 -1.08 -2.21
C PHE A 207 -9.42 -0.53 -0.88
N ASN A 208 -8.90 0.71 -0.85
CA ASN A 208 -8.45 1.36 0.39
C ASN A 208 -9.60 1.48 1.41
N TYR A 209 -10.80 1.81 0.96
CA TYR A 209 -11.98 1.80 1.81
C TYR A 209 -12.30 0.40 2.36
N LEU A 210 -12.26 -0.62 1.49
CA LEU A 210 -12.55 -2.01 1.84
C LEU A 210 -11.58 -2.56 2.89
N THR A 211 -10.30 -2.17 2.79
CA THR A 211 -9.21 -2.63 3.66
C THR A 211 -8.88 -1.66 4.81
N LEU A 212 -9.70 -0.62 4.99
CA LEU A 212 -9.49 0.38 6.06
C LEU A 212 -8.09 1.02 6.04
N ASN A 213 -7.63 1.42 4.86
CA ASN A 213 -6.40 2.16 4.69
C ASN A 213 -6.65 3.66 4.82
N ASP A 214 -6.57 4.21 6.03
CA ASP A 214 -6.71 5.64 6.29
C ASP A 214 -5.38 6.43 6.17
N ASP A 215 -4.34 5.77 5.64
CA ASP A 215 -3.05 6.41 5.31
C ASP A 215 -2.83 6.55 3.79
N ALA A 216 -3.86 6.30 2.96
CA ALA A 216 -3.83 6.47 1.51
C ALA A 216 -3.86 7.96 1.10
N HIS A 217 -2.82 8.70 1.49
CA HIS A 217 -2.67 10.14 1.27
C HIS A 217 -2.07 10.46 -0.11
N LEU A 218 -1.97 11.76 -0.46
CA LEU A 218 -1.52 12.23 -1.78
C LEU A 218 -0.15 11.69 -2.22
N LYS A 219 0.74 11.36 -1.29
CA LYS A 219 2.07 10.81 -1.61
C LYS A 219 2.06 9.29 -1.87
N ASN A 220 0.93 8.61 -1.64
CA ASN A 220 0.77 7.18 -1.93
C ASN A 220 0.15 6.94 -3.31
N PHE A 221 -0.02 7.99 -4.10
CA PHE A 221 -0.40 7.94 -5.51
C PHE A 221 0.64 8.67 -6.34
N SER A 222 1.08 8.09 -7.45
CA SER A 222 2.09 8.69 -8.32
C SER A 222 1.74 8.46 -9.79
N LEU A 223 2.23 9.35 -10.61
CA LEU A 223 2.34 9.12 -12.05
C LEU A 223 3.77 8.70 -12.39
N ILE A 224 3.91 7.77 -13.32
CA ILE A 224 5.20 7.26 -13.77
C ILE A 224 5.30 7.31 -15.31
N ASN A 225 6.48 7.71 -15.80
CA ASN A 225 6.86 7.61 -17.21
C ASN A 225 8.04 6.64 -17.34
N ARG A 226 7.81 5.50 -17.99
CA ARG A 226 8.79 4.43 -18.14
C ARG A 226 9.72 4.61 -19.36
N GLY A 227 9.77 5.82 -19.93
CA GLY A 227 10.62 6.15 -21.09
C GLY A 227 9.90 6.09 -22.44
N ASP A 228 8.60 5.82 -22.44
CA ASP A 228 7.74 5.84 -23.64
C ASP A 228 7.18 7.26 -23.96
N GLY A 229 7.49 8.24 -23.12
CA GLY A 229 7.03 9.63 -23.26
C GLY A 229 5.61 9.86 -22.74
N GLU A 230 4.99 8.85 -22.14
CA GLU A 230 3.64 8.94 -21.57
C GLU A 230 3.62 8.69 -20.06
N TYR A 231 2.74 9.41 -19.36
CA TYR A 231 2.51 9.17 -17.94
C TYR A 231 1.34 8.19 -17.75
N HIS A 232 1.52 7.29 -16.79
CA HIS A 232 0.53 6.32 -16.33
C HIS A 232 0.40 6.40 -14.81
N LEU A 233 -0.70 5.94 -14.25
CA LEU A 233 -0.79 5.73 -12.82
C LEU A 233 0.23 4.65 -12.42
N ALA A 234 1.07 4.94 -11.43
CA ALA A 234 2.01 3.96 -10.90
C ALA A 234 1.29 2.74 -10.33
N PRO A 235 1.92 1.54 -10.33
CA PRO A 235 1.41 0.41 -9.58
C PRO A 235 1.10 0.82 -8.14
N ALA A 236 0.03 0.29 -7.53
CA ALA A 236 -0.31 0.61 -6.15
C ALA A 236 0.79 0.15 -5.17
N TYR A 237 1.06 0.95 -4.16
CA TYR A 237 2.05 0.72 -3.12
C TYR A 237 1.57 1.27 -1.78
N ASP A 238 2.21 0.90 -0.69
CA ASP A 238 1.87 1.34 0.67
C ASP A 238 0.39 1.03 1.05
N LEU A 239 -0.13 -0.13 0.59
CA LEU A 239 -1.47 -0.60 0.95
C LEU A 239 -1.41 -1.37 2.26
N ILE A 240 -2.11 -0.88 3.29
CA ILE A 240 -2.10 -1.48 4.63
C ILE A 240 -3.46 -1.28 5.32
N ASN A 241 -3.89 -2.22 6.14
CA ASN A 241 -5.06 -2.04 7.01
C ASN A 241 -4.64 -1.29 8.27
N THR A 242 -4.81 0.02 8.29
CA THR A 242 -4.39 0.87 9.41
C THR A 242 -5.19 0.63 10.68
N SER A 243 -6.42 0.12 10.59
CA SER A 243 -7.27 -0.15 11.75
C SER A 243 -6.72 -1.22 12.70
N LEU A 244 -5.75 -2.03 12.26
CA LEU A 244 -5.07 -2.98 13.12
C LEU A 244 -4.00 -2.33 14.02
N HIS A 245 -3.59 -1.10 13.69
CA HIS A 245 -2.45 -0.45 14.33
C HIS A 245 -2.78 0.93 14.94
N LEU A 246 -3.93 1.51 14.58
CA LEU A 246 -4.39 2.80 15.08
C LEU A 246 -5.57 2.63 16.03
N SER A 247 -5.57 3.34 17.17
CA SER A 247 -6.67 3.33 18.12
C SER A 247 -7.92 4.05 17.60
N THR A 248 -7.75 5.02 16.72
CA THR A 248 -8.84 5.84 16.15
C THR A 248 -8.68 5.95 14.62
N PRO A 249 -8.93 4.85 13.88
CA PRO A 249 -8.81 4.87 12.43
C PRO A 249 -9.91 5.74 11.81
N ARG A 250 -9.57 6.45 10.72
CA ARG A 250 -10.51 7.22 9.91
C ARG A 250 -11.12 6.34 8.80
N ILE A 251 -12.13 6.88 8.11
CA ILE A 251 -12.71 6.21 6.93
C ILE A 251 -11.83 6.44 5.70
N PHE A 252 -11.34 7.66 5.52
CA PHE A 252 -10.46 8.07 4.44
C PHE A 252 -9.24 8.80 4.95
N ALA A 253 -8.13 8.69 4.21
CA ALA A 253 -6.91 9.42 4.48
C ALA A 253 -7.08 10.92 4.25
N LEU A 254 -7.71 11.32 3.14
CA LEU A 254 -7.92 12.72 2.82
C LEU A 254 -9.09 13.29 3.63
N ASP A 255 -8.89 14.46 4.23
CA ASP A 255 -9.86 15.09 5.13
C ASP A 255 -11.19 15.43 4.43
N LYS A 256 -11.14 15.78 3.13
CA LYS A 256 -12.33 15.99 2.30
C LYS A 256 -13.02 14.68 1.89
N GLY A 257 -12.34 13.53 1.97
CA GLY A 257 -12.86 12.25 1.49
C GLY A 257 -12.99 12.22 -0.03
N LEU A 258 -14.12 11.71 -0.52
CA LEU A 258 -14.32 11.50 -1.96
C LEU A 258 -14.54 12.78 -2.75
N PHE A 259 -15.17 13.83 -2.18
CA PHE A 259 -15.74 14.96 -2.91
C PHE A 259 -15.02 16.29 -2.64
N LYS A 260 -14.99 17.19 -3.64
CA LYS A 260 -14.36 18.51 -3.56
C LYS A 260 -14.90 19.38 -2.43
N GLU A 261 -16.20 19.36 -2.20
CA GLU A 261 -16.88 20.07 -1.11
C GLU A 261 -16.66 19.42 0.25
N GLY A 262 -16.02 18.25 0.28
CA GLY A 262 -15.82 17.46 1.47
C GLY A 262 -17.03 16.56 1.81
N MET A 263 -16.77 15.57 2.66
CA MET A 263 -17.79 14.70 3.22
C MET A 263 -17.95 15.01 4.71
N LYS A 264 -19.17 15.24 5.18
CA LYS A 264 -19.46 15.33 6.61
C LYS A 264 -19.45 13.93 7.21
N LEU A 265 -18.26 13.39 7.42
CA LEU A 265 -18.06 12.10 8.05
C LEU A 265 -18.18 12.29 9.57
N THR A 266 -19.26 11.78 10.15
CA THR A 266 -19.45 11.71 11.61
C THR A 266 -19.26 10.27 12.04
N ASP A 267 -19.07 10.01 13.32
CA ASP A 267 -18.92 8.65 13.88
C ASP A 267 -20.11 7.73 13.53
N THR A 268 -21.25 8.33 13.20
CA THR A 268 -22.48 7.60 12.84
C THR A 268 -22.71 7.50 11.34
N ARG A 269 -21.96 8.26 10.49
CA ARG A 269 -22.12 8.19 9.04
C ARG A 269 -21.27 7.08 8.44
N THR A 270 -21.91 6.06 7.97
CA THR A 270 -21.27 5.01 7.16
C THR A 270 -21.18 5.47 5.70
N VAL A 271 -20.02 5.29 5.08
CA VAL A 271 -19.87 5.42 3.63
C VAL A 271 -20.48 4.18 2.98
N GLU A 272 -21.32 4.40 1.98
CA GLU A 272 -22.12 3.37 1.35
C GLU A 272 -21.83 3.30 -0.16
N ARG A 273 -22.36 2.29 -0.80
CA ARG A 273 -22.26 2.08 -2.25
C ARG A 273 -22.62 3.34 -3.05
N LYS A 274 -23.70 4.05 -2.69
CA LYS A 274 -24.16 5.28 -3.38
C LYS A 274 -23.10 6.40 -3.39
N ASP A 275 -22.27 6.49 -2.35
CA ASP A 275 -21.18 7.48 -2.30
C ASP A 275 -20.13 7.16 -3.39
N PHE A 276 -19.81 5.88 -3.60
CA PHE A 276 -18.90 5.45 -4.66
C PHE A 276 -19.53 5.53 -6.06
N GLU A 277 -20.84 5.32 -6.19
CA GLU A 277 -21.55 5.53 -7.46
C GLU A 277 -21.49 7.00 -7.86
N GLU A 278 -21.75 7.92 -6.94
CA GLU A 278 -21.61 9.36 -7.18
C GLU A 278 -20.14 9.75 -7.43
N PHE A 279 -19.19 9.22 -6.67
CA PHE A 279 -17.76 9.45 -6.91
C PHE A 279 -17.37 9.02 -8.33
N GLY A 280 -17.74 7.79 -8.74
CA GLY A 280 -17.46 7.30 -10.08
C GLY A 280 -18.04 8.20 -11.18
N ARG A 281 -19.29 8.67 -11.01
CA ARG A 281 -19.94 9.62 -11.93
C ARG A 281 -19.16 10.94 -12.04
N ARG A 282 -18.75 11.53 -10.90
CA ARG A 282 -18.03 12.82 -10.87
C ARG A 282 -16.64 12.74 -11.49
N ILE A 283 -15.95 11.63 -11.31
CA ILE A 283 -14.68 11.39 -11.98
C ILE A 283 -14.79 10.88 -13.42
N GLY A 284 -16.00 10.90 -14.01
CA GLY A 284 -16.26 10.67 -15.43
C GLY A 284 -16.34 9.21 -15.87
N LEU A 285 -16.54 8.28 -14.95
CA LEU A 285 -16.80 6.87 -15.27
C LEU A 285 -18.28 6.66 -15.63
N SER A 286 -18.57 5.77 -16.58
CA SER A 286 -19.94 5.43 -16.88
C SER A 286 -20.59 4.65 -15.73
N GLU A 287 -21.89 4.88 -15.51
CA GLU A 287 -22.68 4.20 -14.47
C GLU A 287 -22.56 2.66 -14.57
N ARG A 288 -22.64 2.13 -15.80
CA ARG A 288 -22.49 0.68 -16.05
C ARG A 288 -21.13 0.17 -15.55
N LEU A 289 -20.06 0.92 -15.79
CA LEU A 289 -18.71 0.54 -15.37
C LEU A 289 -18.57 0.59 -13.86
N VAL A 290 -19.04 1.67 -13.24
CA VAL A 290 -19.04 1.85 -11.78
C VAL A 290 -19.81 0.72 -11.09
N LYS A 291 -21.02 0.42 -11.54
CA LYS A 291 -21.83 -0.69 -10.99
C LYS A 291 -21.13 -2.05 -11.13
N ARG A 292 -20.49 -2.30 -12.28
CA ARG A 292 -19.73 -3.54 -12.48
C ARG A 292 -18.58 -3.66 -11.48
N GLU A 293 -17.79 -2.61 -11.30
CA GLU A 293 -16.66 -2.63 -10.35
C GLU A 293 -17.17 -2.79 -8.91
N LEU A 294 -18.17 -2.02 -8.49
CA LEU A 294 -18.72 -2.14 -7.14
C LEU A 294 -19.32 -3.52 -6.87
N ASN A 295 -19.97 -4.16 -7.85
CA ASN A 295 -20.45 -5.53 -7.73
C ASN A 295 -19.29 -6.51 -7.55
N PHE A 296 -18.17 -6.30 -8.26
CA PHE A 296 -16.97 -7.11 -8.10
C PHE A 296 -16.37 -6.95 -6.70
N PHE A 297 -16.26 -5.73 -6.18
CA PHE A 297 -15.75 -5.49 -4.82
C PHE A 297 -16.69 -6.00 -3.72
N ALA A 298 -18.01 -5.97 -3.94
CA ALA A 298 -19.00 -6.46 -3.00
C ALA A 298 -19.13 -8.01 -2.99
N ALA A 299 -18.70 -8.68 -4.07
CA ALA A 299 -18.79 -10.12 -4.18
C ALA A 299 -17.94 -10.87 -3.14
N GLU A 300 -18.32 -12.12 -2.87
CA GLU A 300 -17.49 -13.02 -2.05
C GLU A 300 -16.32 -13.56 -2.87
N HIS A 301 -15.14 -13.44 -2.28
CA HIS A 301 -13.90 -13.96 -2.86
C HIS A 301 -13.29 -14.98 -1.88
N PRO A 302 -13.46 -16.30 -2.07
CA PRO A 302 -12.90 -17.31 -1.16
C PRO A 302 -11.39 -17.15 -0.97
N LEU A 303 -10.67 -16.80 -2.02
CA LEU A 303 -9.22 -16.54 -1.98
C LEU A 303 -8.84 -15.46 -0.95
N ALA A 304 -9.71 -14.46 -0.70
CA ALA A 304 -9.41 -13.44 0.32
C ALA A 304 -9.28 -14.06 1.71
N LYS A 305 -10.18 -14.98 2.06
CA LYS A 305 -10.11 -15.69 3.35
C LYS A 305 -8.88 -16.58 3.44
N GLU A 306 -8.56 -17.30 2.37
CA GLU A 306 -7.37 -18.13 2.30
C GLU A 306 -6.08 -17.34 2.49
N LEU A 307 -5.93 -16.21 1.80
CA LEU A 307 -4.75 -15.35 1.95
C LEU A 307 -4.63 -14.79 3.37
N ILE A 308 -5.75 -14.37 3.99
CA ILE A 308 -5.75 -13.91 5.39
C ILE A 308 -5.29 -15.04 6.32
N ASP A 309 -5.81 -16.25 6.14
CA ASP A 309 -5.45 -17.40 6.99
C ASP A 309 -3.98 -17.82 6.84
N ARG A 310 -3.44 -17.73 5.64
CA ARG A 310 -2.04 -18.07 5.33
C ARG A 310 -1.07 -16.91 5.62
N SER A 311 -1.57 -15.71 5.95
CA SER A 311 -0.72 -14.54 6.21
C SER A 311 0.13 -14.71 7.47
N PHE A 312 1.15 -13.89 7.59
CA PHE A 312 2.07 -13.86 8.74
C PHE A 312 1.55 -13.03 9.93
N LEU A 313 0.27 -12.65 9.91
CA LEU A 313 -0.41 -12.03 11.06
C LEU A 313 -0.65 -13.03 12.19
N SER A 314 -0.78 -12.56 13.43
CA SER A 314 -1.28 -13.40 14.53
C SER A 314 -2.74 -13.79 14.29
N ASP A 315 -3.18 -14.88 14.92
CA ASP A 315 -4.56 -15.37 14.77
C ASP A 315 -5.60 -14.34 15.22
N SER A 316 -5.29 -13.51 16.21
CA SER A 316 -6.16 -12.41 16.63
C SER A 316 -6.27 -11.34 15.56
N LEU A 317 -5.16 -10.95 14.93
CA LEU A 317 -5.14 -9.95 13.85
C LEU A 317 -5.77 -10.49 12.57
N LYS A 318 -5.60 -11.78 12.23
CA LYS A 318 -6.33 -12.43 11.12
C LYS A 318 -7.85 -12.34 11.32
N ARG A 319 -8.34 -12.61 12.53
CA ARG A 319 -9.76 -12.48 12.87
C ARG A 319 -10.23 -11.04 12.75
N SER A 320 -9.49 -10.08 13.28
CA SER A 320 -9.81 -8.65 13.20
C SER A 320 -9.84 -8.15 11.76
N TYR A 321 -8.83 -8.53 10.96
CA TYR A 321 -8.77 -8.21 9.53
C TYR A 321 -9.99 -8.75 8.79
N TRP A 322 -10.31 -10.04 8.98
CA TRP A 322 -11.44 -10.68 8.32
C TRP A 322 -12.79 -10.05 8.68
N LEU A 323 -13.00 -9.70 9.97
CA LEU A 323 -14.24 -9.08 10.43
C LEU A 323 -14.41 -7.68 9.83
N SER A 324 -13.38 -6.85 9.87
CA SER A 324 -13.42 -5.51 9.31
C SER A 324 -13.60 -5.52 7.79
N TYR A 325 -12.91 -6.41 7.08
CA TYR A 325 -13.06 -6.63 5.64
C TYR A 325 -14.49 -7.04 5.27
N LYS A 326 -15.08 -8.02 5.96
CA LYS A 326 -16.47 -8.44 5.72
C LYS A 326 -17.47 -7.32 5.95
N TYR A 327 -17.28 -6.56 7.02
CA TYR A 327 -18.14 -5.42 7.32
C TYR A 327 -18.12 -4.38 6.19
N ARG A 328 -16.93 -3.97 5.75
CA ARG A 328 -16.79 -3.00 4.65
C ARG A 328 -17.33 -3.54 3.33
N ARG A 329 -17.11 -4.81 3.04
CA ARG A 329 -17.68 -5.44 1.85
C ARG A 329 -19.22 -5.41 1.86
N ALA A 330 -19.83 -5.66 3.01
CA ALA A 330 -21.28 -5.61 3.16
C ALA A 330 -21.85 -4.21 2.87
N THR A 331 -21.18 -3.12 3.27
CA THR A 331 -21.64 -1.76 2.98
C THR A 331 -21.60 -1.40 1.48
N LEU A 332 -20.80 -2.13 0.68
CA LEU A 332 -20.78 -1.99 -0.78
C LEU A 332 -21.85 -2.85 -1.49
N ALA A 333 -22.44 -3.83 -0.78
CA ALA A 333 -23.44 -4.75 -1.34
C ALA A 333 -24.86 -4.16 -1.30
N PHE A 334 -25.15 -3.26 -0.36
CA PHE A 334 -26.50 -2.66 -0.24
C PHE A 334 -26.72 -1.64 -1.36
N VAL A 335 -27.85 -1.79 -2.07
CA VAL A 335 -28.36 -0.90 -3.12
C VAL A 335 -29.41 0.02 -2.51
#